data_1e225c34a04b6e94b26ab0d3fc31fe4d
#
_entry.id   1e225c34a04b6e94b26ab0d3fc31fe4d
#
_cell.length_a   1.000
_cell.length_b   1.000
_cell.length_c   1.000
_cell.angle_alpha   90.00
_cell.angle_beta   90.00
_cell.angle_gamma   90.00
#
_symmetry.space_group_name_H-M   'P 1'
#
loop_
_entity.id
_entity.type
_entity.pdbx_description
1 polymer ?
#
loop_
_entity_poly.entity_id
_entity_poly.type
_entity_poly.pdbx_seq_one_letter_code
_entity_poly.pdbx_strand_id
1 'polypeptide(L)'
;MYKKLSFLLFVLFLNTNNAQDKTTQETPKWDVAKPGETFNYKTQTFTTSEGTWMNLDVSPDGTTIVFDMLGDIYSMPVSGGKAKVLRSGIPFEIQPRFSPDGKKIAFTSDAGGGDNLWVMNTDGSDAKQITKEDFRLMSNPSWMPDGNYLIGRKNFTSQRSAGAGEMWQYHISGGSGVQLTKRKNDQQDVNEPNISRDGKYLYFSEDMYPGGYFQYNKDPHNEIYVIKRYEFETGKLETITGGPGGAARPQVSPDGKKLAFIKRIGTSTVLYLHDLETGEEWPVFDKLDKDQQTAWALFGVYPNFNWMPNNEDIVIWFGGKINKINTKTLNVANIPFTVDVAIDVADRVH
;
A
#
# COMPACT_ATOMS: atom_id res chain seq x y z
N MET A 1 -4.98 -29.31 -95.48
CA MET A 1 -5.22 -28.41 -94.35
C MET A 1 -5.32 -29.24 -93.07
N TYR A 2 -4.23 -29.45 -92.41
CA TYR A 2 -4.24 -30.24 -91.17
C TYR A 2 -3.89 -29.27 -89.97
N LYS A 3 -4.85 -29.10 -89.06
CA LYS A 3 -4.65 -28.39 -87.78
C LYS A 3 -3.96 -29.33 -86.79
N LYS A 4 -2.76 -28.97 -86.34
CA LYS A 4 -2.06 -29.64 -85.25
C LYS A 4 -2.66 -29.13 -83.92
N LEU A 5 -3.18 -30.07 -83.12
CA LEU A 5 -3.64 -29.83 -81.76
C LEU A 5 -2.45 -30.10 -80.83
N SER A 6 -1.88 -29.08 -80.22
CA SER A 6 -0.85 -29.21 -79.18
C SER A 6 -1.52 -29.46 -77.84
N PHE A 7 -1.25 -30.59 -77.23
CA PHE A 7 -1.66 -30.96 -75.87
C PHE A 7 -0.63 -30.41 -74.86
N LEU A 8 -1.03 -29.44 -74.08
CA LEU A 8 -0.19 -28.88 -73.01
C LEU A 8 -0.45 -29.70 -71.74
N LEU A 9 0.54 -30.46 -71.28
CA LEU A 9 0.51 -31.23 -70.04
C LEU A 9 0.83 -30.27 -68.88
N PHE A 10 -0.17 -29.98 -68.02
CA PHE A 10 0.02 -29.19 -66.79
C PHE A 10 0.38 -30.19 -65.66
N VAL A 11 1.66 -30.17 -65.24
CA VAL A 11 2.14 -30.91 -64.07
C VAL A 11 1.88 -30.06 -62.84
N LEU A 12 0.88 -30.45 -62.05
CA LEU A 12 0.65 -29.85 -60.72
C LEU A 12 1.68 -30.42 -59.74
N PHE A 13 2.62 -29.56 -59.32
CA PHE A 13 3.44 -29.80 -58.15
C PHE A 13 2.60 -29.52 -56.90
N LEU A 14 2.16 -30.54 -56.22
CA LEU A 14 1.61 -30.45 -54.87
C LEU A 14 2.80 -30.18 -53.89
N ASN A 15 3.04 -28.92 -53.58
CA ASN A 15 3.90 -28.59 -52.45
C ASN A 15 3.12 -28.93 -51.16
N THR A 16 3.40 -30.05 -50.53
CA THR A 16 3.05 -30.30 -49.13
C THR A 16 3.90 -29.45 -48.24
N ASN A 17 3.42 -28.25 -47.92
CA ASN A 17 3.94 -27.50 -46.81
C ASN A 17 3.66 -28.26 -45.53
N ASN A 18 4.66 -28.96 -45.00
CA ASN A 18 4.66 -29.36 -43.60
C ASN A 18 4.71 -28.08 -42.79
N ALA A 19 3.54 -27.64 -42.33
CA ALA A 19 3.43 -26.69 -41.22
C ALA A 19 4.05 -27.39 -40.00
N GLN A 20 5.34 -27.15 -39.74
CA GLN A 20 5.89 -27.39 -38.43
C GLN A 20 5.07 -26.52 -37.46
N ASP A 21 4.22 -27.13 -36.65
CA ASP A 21 3.71 -26.56 -35.43
C ASP A 21 4.90 -26.09 -34.61
N LYS A 22 5.27 -24.81 -34.77
CA LYS A 22 6.09 -24.15 -33.78
C LYS A 22 5.21 -24.02 -32.55
N THR A 23 5.21 -25.03 -31.70
CA THR A 23 4.91 -24.86 -30.30
C THR A 23 5.86 -23.76 -29.82
N THR A 24 5.36 -22.54 -29.80
CA THR A 24 5.99 -21.45 -29.03
C THR A 24 5.99 -21.96 -27.60
N GLN A 25 7.11 -22.51 -27.15
CA GLN A 25 7.35 -22.65 -25.71
C GLN A 25 7.25 -21.23 -25.17
N GLU A 26 6.11 -20.93 -24.51
CA GLU A 26 6.00 -19.72 -23.73
C GLU A 26 7.17 -19.74 -22.74
N THR A 27 8.06 -18.78 -22.87
CA THR A 27 9.11 -18.56 -21.86
C THR A 27 8.36 -18.40 -20.52
N PRO A 28 8.74 -19.18 -19.49
CA PRO A 28 8.08 -19.07 -18.19
C PRO A 28 8.08 -17.61 -17.75
N LYS A 29 6.91 -17.07 -17.47
CA LYS A 29 6.79 -15.72 -16.95
C LYS A 29 7.54 -15.68 -15.62
N TRP A 30 8.34 -14.63 -15.40
CA TRP A 30 9.01 -14.40 -14.13
C TRP A 30 7.99 -14.43 -12.98
N ASP A 31 8.28 -15.22 -11.97
CA ASP A 31 7.48 -15.37 -10.75
C ASP A 31 8.32 -14.93 -9.56
N VAL A 32 7.94 -13.84 -8.91
CA VAL A 32 8.64 -13.29 -7.74
C VAL A 32 8.70 -14.31 -6.60
N ALA A 33 7.63 -15.07 -6.39
CA ALA A 33 7.58 -16.10 -5.35
C ALA A 33 8.44 -17.32 -5.67
N LYS A 34 8.81 -17.50 -6.95
CA LYS A 34 9.62 -18.63 -7.45
C LYS A 34 10.62 -18.14 -8.49
N PRO A 35 11.63 -17.36 -8.10
CA PRO A 35 12.58 -16.72 -9.02
C PRO A 35 13.47 -17.70 -9.79
N GLY A 36 13.30 -19.01 -9.60
CA GLY A 36 14.06 -20.05 -10.27
C GLY A 36 15.44 -20.29 -9.64
N GLU A 37 16.22 -21.18 -10.30
CA GLU A 37 17.55 -21.58 -9.81
C GLU A 37 18.66 -20.55 -10.10
N THR A 38 18.31 -19.37 -10.60
CA THR A 38 19.28 -18.33 -11.02
C THR A 38 20.07 -17.76 -9.83
N PHE A 39 19.52 -17.85 -8.63
CA PHE A 39 20.12 -17.36 -7.39
C PHE A 39 20.17 -18.46 -6.34
N ASN A 40 21.31 -18.57 -5.65
CA ASN A 40 21.41 -19.36 -4.44
C ASN A 40 20.91 -18.50 -3.27
N TYR A 41 19.99 -19.04 -2.49
CA TYR A 41 19.48 -18.41 -1.28
C TYR A 41 19.94 -19.13 -0.03
N LYS A 42 20.17 -18.35 1.03
CA LYS A 42 20.41 -18.86 2.38
C LYS A 42 19.34 -18.29 3.30
N THR A 43 18.61 -19.15 3.95
CA THR A 43 17.67 -18.71 4.99
C THR A 43 18.44 -18.23 6.22
N GLN A 44 18.26 -16.97 6.58
CA GLN A 44 18.75 -16.37 7.82
C GLN A 44 17.63 -16.39 8.85
N THR A 45 17.92 -16.86 10.05
CA THR A 45 16.95 -16.92 11.14
C THR A 45 17.45 -16.14 12.34
N PHE A 46 16.58 -15.34 12.95
CA PHE A 46 16.86 -14.63 14.19
C PHE A 46 15.55 -14.26 14.91
N THR A 47 15.64 -13.97 16.19
CA THR A 47 14.50 -13.43 16.95
C THR A 47 14.76 -11.96 17.26
N THR A 48 13.76 -11.12 17.05
CA THR A 48 13.82 -9.69 17.34
C THR A 48 12.59 -9.20 18.09
N SER A 49 12.74 -8.08 18.80
CA SER A 49 11.66 -7.31 19.42
C SER A 49 11.63 -5.87 18.93
N GLU A 50 12.27 -5.62 17.79
CA GLU A 50 12.37 -4.32 17.13
C GLU A 50 12.17 -4.49 15.62
N GLY A 51 11.59 -3.46 14.99
CA GLY A 51 11.45 -3.42 13.55
C GLY A 51 11.50 -1.99 13.04
N THR A 52 11.83 -1.82 11.77
CA THR A 52 11.95 -0.51 11.11
C THR A 52 10.80 -0.34 10.14
N TRP A 53 10.14 0.81 10.18
CA TRP A 53 9.11 1.22 9.22
C TRP A 53 7.94 0.23 9.13
N MET A 54 7.40 -0.15 10.29
CA MET A 54 6.33 -1.15 10.40
C MET A 54 4.96 -0.49 10.21
N ASN A 55 4.27 -0.81 9.12
CA ASN A 55 2.84 -0.49 9.01
C ASN A 55 2.06 -1.46 9.91
N LEU A 56 1.02 -0.95 10.54
CA LEU A 56 0.18 -1.77 11.40
C LEU A 56 -1.30 -1.40 11.27
N ASP A 57 -2.14 -2.31 11.69
CA ASP A 57 -3.56 -2.11 11.83
C ASP A 57 -4.10 -2.83 13.06
N VAL A 58 -5.23 -2.34 13.59
CA VAL A 58 -5.92 -2.92 14.75
C VAL A 58 -7.23 -3.53 14.29
N SER A 59 -7.52 -4.74 14.74
CA SER A 59 -8.78 -5.42 14.43
C SER A 59 -10.00 -4.60 14.93
N PRO A 60 -11.14 -4.67 14.26
CA PRO A 60 -12.35 -3.89 14.62
C PRO A 60 -12.83 -4.10 16.06
N ASP A 61 -12.56 -5.27 16.64
CA ASP A 61 -12.86 -5.61 18.04
C ASP A 61 -11.78 -5.13 19.04
N GLY A 62 -10.66 -4.58 18.53
CA GLY A 62 -9.56 -4.08 19.35
C GLY A 62 -8.69 -5.14 20.02
N THR A 63 -8.78 -6.40 19.61
CA THR A 63 -8.06 -7.51 20.30
C THR A 63 -6.74 -7.88 19.65
N THR A 64 -6.58 -7.62 18.35
CA THR A 64 -5.45 -8.09 17.53
C THR A 64 -4.80 -6.94 16.77
N ILE A 65 -3.47 -6.96 16.68
CA ILE A 65 -2.67 -6.12 15.80
C ILE A 65 -2.15 -6.99 14.65
N VAL A 66 -2.27 -6.51 13.42
CA VAL A 66 -1.54 -6.99 12.26
C VAL A 66 -0.49 -5.96 11.87
N PHE A 67 0.71 -6.42 11.48
CA PHE A 67 1.79 -5.53 11.09
C PHE A 67 2.71 -6.17 10.06
N ASP A 68 3.43 -5.36 9.31
CA ASP A 68 4.50 -5.81 8.43
C ASP A 68 5.88 -5.60 9.06
N MET A 69 6.82 -6.44 8.71
CA MET A 69 8.23 -6.30 9.04
C MET A 69 9.09 -7.09 8.04
N LEU A 70 10.07 -6.43 7.44
CA LEU A 70 10.99 -7.02 6.46
C LEU A 70 10.30 -7.65 5.23
N GLY A 71 9.11 -7.17 4.86
CA GLY A 71 8.34 -7.70 3.74
C GLY A 71 7.46 -8.91 4.08
N ASP A 72 7.37 -9.28 5.35
CA ASP A 72 6.49 -10.33 5.87
C ASP A 72 5.35 -9.73 6.69
N ILE A 73 4.23 -10.44 6.79
CA ILE A 73 3.07 -10.01 7.58
C ILE A 73 2.90 -10.90 8.82
N TYR A 74 2.72 -10.24 9.96
CA TYR A 74 2.58 -10.87 11.28
C TYR A 74 1.30 -10.40 11.98
N SER A 75 0.84 -11.21 12.95
CA SER A 75 -0.24 -10.81 13.86
C SER A 75 0.11 -11.16 15.31
N MET A 76 -0.45 -10.37 16.24
CA MET A 76 -0.30 -10.62 17.69
C MET A 76 -1.49 -10.04 18.46
N PRO A 77 -1.73 -10.47 19.72
CA PRO A 77 -2.69 -9.80 20.59
C PRO A 77 -2.30 -8.33 20.83
N VAL A 78 -3.29 -7.46 21.03
CA VAL A 78 -3.06 -6.03 21.37
C VAL A 78 -2.31 -5.85 22.70
N SER A 79 -2.32 -6.86 23.58
CA SER A 79 -1.52 -6.91 24.81
C SER A 79 -0.04 -7.19 24.57
N GLY A 80 0.34 -7.50 23.33
CA GLY A 80 1.70 -7.91 22.97
C GLY A 80 1.93 -9.41 23.09
N GLY A 81 3.20 -9.81 22.91
CA GLY A 81 3.64 -11.20 23.00
C GLY A 81 4.39 -11.69 21.77
N LYS A 82 4.46 -13.00 21.58
CA LYS A 82 5.08 -13.59 20.40
C LYS A 82 4.15 -13.46 19.19
N ALA A 83 4.63 -12.80 18.13
CA ALA A 83 3.87 -12.63 16.91
C ALA A 83 3.82 -13.94 16.11
N LYS A 84 2.67 -14.17 15.47
CA LYS A 84 2.44 -15.27 14.54
C LYS A 84 2.70 -14.77 13.12
N VAL A 85 3.45 -15.53 12.33
CA VAL A 85 3.63 -15.30 10.90
C VAL A 85 2.30 -15.60 10.19
N LEU A 86 1.81 -14.67 9.40
CA LEU A 86 0.68 -14.87 8.50
C LEU A 86 1.14 -15.08 7.05
N ARG A 87 2.13 -14.31 6.62
CA ARG A 87 2.74 -14.38 5.29
C ARG A 87 4.23 -14.20 5.42
N SER A 88 5.00 -14.97 4.66
CA SER A 88 6.47 -14.84 4.57
C SER A 88 6.97 -15.41 3.25
N GLY A 89 8.20 -15.09 2.90
CA GLY A 89 8.86 -15.60 1.71
C GLY A 89 9.60 -14.53 0.93
N ILE A 90 9.79 -14.75 -0.37
CA ILE A 90 10.49 -13.82 -1.26
C ILE A 90 9.63 -12.59 -1.62
N PRO A 91 8.30 -12.72 -1.85
CA PRO A 91 7.47 -11.56 -2.12
C PRO A 91 7.54 -10.51 -1.02
N PHE A 92 7.52 -9.24 -1.44
CA PHE A 92 7.47 -8.10 -0.53
C PHE A 92 6.02 -7.79 -0.18
N GLU A 93 5.60 -8.17 1.03
CA GLU A 93 4.22 -8.08 1.51
C GLU A 93 4.11 -7.08 2.64
N ILE A 94 3.35 -5.99 2.43
CA ILE A 94 3.31 -4.84 3.33
C ILE A 94 1.91 -4.22 3.44
N GLN A 95 1.75 -3.29 4.38
CA GLN A 95 0.56 -2.44 4.55
C GLN A 95 -0.72 -3.23 4.83
N PRO A 96 -0.71 -4.17 5.81
CA PRO A 96 -1.88 -4.97 6.12
C PRO A 96 -3.01 -4.11 6.73
N ARG A 97 -4.27 -4.43 6.37
CA ARG A 97 -5.49 -3.75 6.81
C ARG A 97 -6.60 -4.74 7.08
N PHE A 98 -7.14 -4.75 8.28
CA PHE A 98 -8.33 -5.55 8.59
C PHE A 98 -9.55 -5.08 7.81
N SER A 99 -10.36 -6.05 7.37
CA SER A 99 -11.71 -5.75 6.86
C SER A 99 -12.62 -5.25 7.99
N PRO A 100 -13.69 -4.48 7.67
CA PRO A 100 -14.61 -3.93 8.68
C PRO A 100 -15.26 -4.99 9.58
N ASP A 101 -15.45 -6.21 9.06
CA ASP A 101 -15.99 -7.35 9.82
C ASP A 101 -14.92 -8.17 10.57
N GLY A 102 -13.65 -7.79 10.45
CA GLY A 102 -12.52 -8.44 11.09
C GLY A 102 -12.15 -9.83 10.56
N LYS A 103 -12.72 -10.28 9.42
CA LYS A 103 -12.50 -11.65 8.91
C LYS A 103 -11.42 -11.76 7.85
N LYS A 104 -11.03 -10.64 7.24
CA LYS A 104 -10.03 -10.59 6.18
C LYS A 104 -8.99 -9.53 6.45
N ILE A 105 -7.86 -9.65 5.75
CA ILE A 105 -6.78 -8.67 5.73
C ILE A 105 -6.49 -8.34 4.26
N ALA A 106 -6.55 -7.06 3.90
CA ALA A 106 -6.02 -6.56 2.63
C ALA A 106 -4.56 -6.15 2.83
N PHE A 107 -3.74 -6.31 1.82
CA PHE A 107 -2.31 -5.94 1.87
C PHE A 107 -1.77 -5.64 0.47
N THR A 108 -0.60 -5.06 0.39
CA THR A 108 0.16 -4.86 -0.84
C THR A 108 1.16 -6.00 -0.99
N SER A 109 1.25 -6.61 -2.17
CA SER A 109 2.24 -7.66 -2.47
C SER A 109 2.65 -7.63 -3.94
N ASP A 110 3.92 -7.91 -4.19
CA ASP A 110 4.50 -8.08 -5.52
C ASP A 110 4.53 -9.55 -6.00
N ALA A 111 3.93 -10.47 -5.26
CA ALA A 111 3.89 -11.90 -5.59
C ALA A 111 3.34 -12.19 -6.99
N GLY A 112 2.50 -11.32 -7.54
CA GLY A 112 1.97 -11.41 -8.90
C GLY A 112 2.83 -10.81 -9.99
N GLY A 113 4.05 -10.35 -9.69
CA GLY A 113 5.01 -9.75 -10.63
C GLY A 113 5.08 -8.23 -10.58
N GLY A 114 4.34 -7.57 -9.71
CA GLY A 114 4.37 -6.13 -9.41
C GLY A 114 3.43 -5.84 -8.27
N ASP A 115 3.61 -4.71 -7.59
CA ASP A 115 2.80 -4.33 -6.44
C ASP A 115 1.32 -4.29 -6.82
N ASN A 116 0.54 -5.08 -6.13
CA ASN A 116 -0.90 -5.19 -6.30
C ASN A 116 -1.59 -5.34 -4.94
N LEU A 117 -2.90 -5.09 -4.91
CA LEU A 117 -3.72 -5.33 -3.74
C LEU A 117 -4.13 -6.80 -3.68
N TRP A 118 -3.93 -7.38 -2.52
CA TRP A 118 -4.27 -8.75 -2.18
C TRP A 118 -5.22 -8.78 -0.98
N VAL A 119 -5.94 -9.87 -0.83
CA VAL A 119 -6.80 -10.15 0.33
C VAL A 119 -6.59 -11.58 0.77
N MET A 120 -6.50 -11.79 2.09
CA MET A 120 -6.39 -13.11 2.73
C MET A 120 -7.35 -13.21 3.92
N ASN A 121 -7.54 -14.41 4.45
CA ASN A 121 -8.18 -14.62 5.74
C ASN A 121 -7.27 -14.14 6.88
N THR A 122 -7.81 -13.87 8.07
CA THR A 122 -7.04 -13.37 9.23
C THR A 122 -6.04 -14.37 9.79
N ASP A 123 -6.13 -15.63 9.41
CA ASP A 123 -5.15 -16.67 9.75
C ASP A 123 -3.97 -16.78 8.76
N GLY A 124 -4.00 -15.99 7.67
CA GLY A 124 -3.02 -15.97 6.57
C GLY A 124 -3.39 -16.87 5.38
N SER A 125 -4.48 -17.63 5.47
CA SER A 125 -4.93 -18.54 4.42
C SER A 125 -5.66 -17.80 3.28
N ASP A 126 -5.87 -18.50 2.17
CA ASP A 126 -6.69 -18.07 1.00
C ASP A 126 -6.30 -16.69 0.44
N ALA A 127 -5.00 -16.41 0.35
CA ALA A 127 -4.51 -15.16 -0.23
C ALA A 127 -4.81 -15.08 -1.72
N LYS A 128 -5.49 -14.01 -2.13
CA LYS A 128 -5.92 -13.77 -3.52
C LYS A 128 -5.50 -12.39 -3.98
N GLN A 129 -4.94 -12.33 -5.18
CA GLN A 129 -4.67 -11.09 -5.89
C GLN A 129 -5.98 -10.47 -6.38
N ILE A 130 -6.25 -9.23 -5.98
CA ILE A 130 -7.47 -8.50 -6.36
C ILE A 130 -7.23 -7.63 -7.59
N THR A 131 -6.15 -6.85 -7.60
CA THR A 131 -5.76 -6.03 -8.75
C THR A 131 -4.72 -6.75 -9.59
N LYS A 132 -4.68 -6.48 -10.91
CA LYS A 132 -3.78 -7.14 -11.85
C LYS A 132 -3.05 -6.09 -12.69
N GLU A 133 -2.45 -5.13 -12.01
CA GLU A 133 -1.63 -4.13 -12.68
C GLU A 133 -0.26 -4.74 -12.99
N ASP A 134 0.15 -4.67 -14.24
CA ASP A 134 1.42 -5.21 -14.75
C ASP A 134 2.44 -4.11 -15.09
N PHE A 135 1.96 -2.90 -15.35
CA PHE A 135 2.78 -1.73 -15.64
C PHE A 135 2.64 -0.65 -14.57
N ARG A 136 1.49 -0.58 -13.92
CA ARG A 136 1.19 0.35 -12.85
C ARG A 136 1.21 -0.39 -11.53
N LEU A 137 1.62 0.31 -10.47
CA LEU A 137 1.69 -0.29 -9.14
C LEU A 137 0.46 0.10 -8.32
N MET A 138 -0.03 -0.82 -7.51
CA MET A 138 -1.12 -0.59 -6.55
C MET A 138 -0.62 -0.80 -5.13
N SER A 139 -0.87 0.14 -4.25
CA SER A 139 -0.44 0.07 -2.85
C SER A 139 -1.43 0.75 -1.90
N ASN A 140 -1.17 0.66 -0.59
CA ASN A 140 -1.94 1.30 0.47
C ASN A 140 -3.44 0.96 0.43
N PRO A 141 -3.83 -0.30 0.65
CA PRO A 141 -5.25 -0.67 0.67
C PRO A 141 -6.00 0.00 1.83
N SER A 142 -7.24 0.39 1.57
CA SER A 142 -8.21 0.81 2.58
C SER A 142 -9.57 0.23 2.24
N TRP A 143 -10.26 -0.35 3.22
CA TRP A 143 -11.55 -1.00 3.01
C TRP A 143 -12.71 -0.01 3.00
N MET A 144 -13.64 -0.21 2.07
CA MET A 144 -14.99 0.36 2.23
C MET A 144 -15.73 -0.34 3.38
N PRO A 145 -16.60 0.38 4.12
CA PRO A 145 -17.29 -0.19 5.28
C PRO A 145 -18.19 -1.40 5.00
N ASP A 146 -18.64 -1.56 3.75
CA ASP A 146 -19.42 -2.70 3.30
C ASP A 146 -18.59 -3.99 3.12
N GLY A 147 -17.25 -3.87 3.18
CA GLY A 147 -16.32 -4.97 2.99
C GLY A 147 -16.23 -5.51 1.56
N ASN A 148 -16.89 -4.88 0.58
CA ASN A 148 -16.94 -5.34 -0.80
C ASN A 148 -15.92 -4.65 -1.70
N TYR A 149 -15.40 -3.50 -1.28
CA TYR A 149 -14.47 -2.71 -2.08
C TYR A 149 -13.22 -2.33 -1.29
N LEU A 150 -12.13 -2.21 -2.03
CA LEU A 150 -10.87 -1.63 -1.60
C LEU A 150 -10.61 -0.34 -2.37
N ILE A 151 -10.07 0.65 -1.68
CA ILE A 151 -9.45 1.81 -2.31
C ILE A 151 -7.95 1.68 -2.11
N GLY A 152 -7.20 1.94 -3.17
CA GLY A 152 -5.75 1.95 -3.14
C GLY A 152 -5.19 3.07 -3.99
N ARG A 153 -3.91 3.35 -3.77
CA ARG A 153 -3.13 4.23 -4.62
C ARG A 153 -2.69 3.48 -5.87
N LYS A 154 -3.09 3.98 -7.04
CA LYS A 154 -2.57 3.51 -8.33
C LYS A 154 -1.48 4.45 -8.80
N ASN A 155 -0.28 3.93 -8.95
CA ASN A 155 0.89 4.71 -9.36
C ASN A 155 1.00 4.76 -10.87
N PHE A 156 1.28 5.95 -11.40
CA PHE A 156 1.51 6.20 -12.82
C PHE A 156 2.97 6.61 -13.02
N THR A 157 3.75 5.74 -13.64
CA THR A 157 5.15 6.05 -13.96
C THR A 157 5.22 7.20 -14.94
N SER A 158 6.10 8.18 -14.68
CA SER A 158 6.50 9.20 -15.63
C SER A 158 7.76 8.76 -16.37
N GLN A 159 8.23 9.54 -17.33
CA GLN A 159 9.47 9.26 -18.08
C GLN A 159 10.72 9.10 -17.19
N ARG A 160 10.70 9.58 -15.96
CA ARG A 160 11.85 9.59 -15.06
C ARG A 160 11.76 8.66 -13.86
N SER A 161 10.55 8.24 -13.47
CA SER A 161 10.38 7.48 -12.23
C SER A 161 8.95 7.04 -11.94
N ALA A 162 8.76 6.34 -10.84
CA ALA A 162 7.47 6.16 -10.21
C ALA A 162 6.84 7.54 -9.95
N GLY A 163 5.91 7.94 -10.78
CA GLY A 163 5.33 9.28 -10.79
C GLY A 163 4.14 9.43 -9.86
N ALA A 164 3.19 10.23 -10.31
CA ALA A 164 1.98 10.56 -9.56
C ALA A 164 1.09 9.35 -9.27
N GLY A 165 0.44 9.37 -8.12
CA GLY A 165 -0.61 8.44 -7.75
C GLY A 165 -2.01 8.99 -7.99
N GLU A 166 -2.96 8.09 -8.07
CA GLU A 166 -4.40 8.37 -8.08
C GLU A 166 -5.12 7.39 -7.15
N MET A 167 -6.23 7.81 -6.54
CA MET A 167 -7.08 6.93 -5.77
C MET A 167 -8.02 6.18 -6.70
N TRP A 168 -8.01 4.86 -6.59
CA TRP A 168 -8.84 3.94 -7.38
C TRP A 168 -9.58 2.96 -6.47
N GLN A 169 -10.81 2.65 -6.83
CA GLN A 169 -11.67 1.71 -6.13
C GLN A 169 -11.79 0.42 -6.92
N TYR A 170 -11.65 -0.72 -6.23
CA TYR A 170 -11.75 -2.06 -6.81
C TYR A 170 -12.69 -2.93 -5.99
N HIS A 171 -13.52 -3.72 -6.66
CA HIS A 171 -14.31 -4.74 -6.00
C HIS A 171 -13.41 -5.93 -5.61
N ILE A 172 -13.65 -6.57 -4.46
CA ILE A 172 -12.83 -7.69 -3.96
C ILE A 172 -12.87 -8.94 -4.85
N SER A 173 -13.81 -9.05 -5.80
CA SER A 173 -13.80 -10.08 -6.82
C SER A 173 -12.89 -9.76 -8.01
N GLY A 174 -12.26 -8.59 -8.04
CA GLY A 174 -11.42 -8.11 -9.13
C GLY A 174 -12.12 -7.11 -10.06
N GLY A 175 -11.58 -6.96 -11.26
CA GLY A 175 -12.06 -6.01 -12.28
C GLY A 175 -11.06 -4.89 -12.57
N SER A 176 -11.42 -3.96 -13.46
CA SER A 176 -10.55 -2.87 -13.92
C SER A 176 -10.50 -1.65 -12.98
N GLY A 177 -11.35 -1.64 -11.95
CA GLY A 177 -11.44 -0.54 -10.99
C GLY A 177 -12.13 0.72 -11.52
N VAL A 178 -12.37 1.65 -10.61
CA VAL A 178 -12.96 2.96 -10.87
C VAL A 178 -12.03 4.03 -10.34
N GLN A 179 -11.69 5.01 -11.17
CA GLN A 179 -10.88 6.16 -10.80
C GLN A 179 -11.70 7.12 -9.93
N LEU A 180 -11.19 7.47 -8.75
CA LEU A 180 -11.81 8.44 -7.84
C LEU A 180 -11.18 9.82 -7.94
N THR A 181 -9.85 9.88 -8.06
CA THR A 181 -9.12 11.15 -8.20
C THR A 181 -8.32 11.15 -9.49
N LYS A 182 -8.11 12.37 -10.04
CA LYS A 182 -7.27 12.56 -11.21
C LYS A 182 -6.08 13.44 -10.83
N ARG A 183 -4.87 12.95 -11.09
CA ARG A 183 -3.65 13.73 -10.87
C ARG A 183 -3.64 14.98 -11.74
N LYS A 184 -3.14 16.08 -11.22
CA LYS A 184 -3.04 17.36 -11.93
C LYS A 184 -1.85 17.41 -12.89
N ASN A 185 -0.80 16.65 -12.58
CA ASN A 185 0.41 16.51 -13.39
C ASN A 185 1.09 15.15 -13.12
N ASP A 186 2.18 14.86 -13.85
CA ASP A 186 2.88 13.57 -13.74
C ASP A 186 3.76 13.39 -12.48
N GLN A 187 3.75 14.35 -11.59
CA GLN A 187 4.60 14.33 -10.37
C GLN A 187 3.82 14.57 -9.08
N GLN A 188 2.58 15.05 -9.18
CA GLN A 188 1.72 15.22 -8.03
C GLN A 188 1.21 13.86 -7.55
N ASP A 189 1.61 13.47 -6.37
CA ASP A 189 1.22 12.21 -5.77
C ASP A 189 0.03 12.36 -4.83
N VAL A 190 -0.80 11.34 -4.78
CA VAL A 190 -1.77 11.12 -3.70
C VAL A 190 -1.49 9.76 -3.08
N ASN A 191 -1.60 9.66 -1.76
CA ASN A 191 -1.25 8.43 -1.04
C ASN A 191 -2.06 8.30 0.24
N GLU A 192 -1.92 7.17 0.94
CA GLU A 192 -2.39 6.97 2.31
C GLU A 192 -3.91 7.09 2.47
N PRO A 193 -4.71 6.36 1.69
CA PRO A 193 -6.17 6.42 1.81
C PRO A 193 -6.67 5.93 3.17
N ASN A 194 -7.65 6.62 3.71
CA ASN A 194 -8.40 6.22 4.89
C ASN A 194 -9.87 6.59 4.72
N ILE A 195 -10.77 5.64 4.95
CA ILE A 195 -12.21 5.81 4.71
C ILE A 195 -12.94 5.99 6.04
N SER A 196 -13.83 6.95 6.09
CA SER A 196 -14.71 7.14 7.25
C SER A 196 -15.61 5.90 7.45
N ARG A 197 -15.90 5.56 8.72
CA ARG A 197 -16.71 4.36 9.03
C ARG A 197 -18.14 4.39 8.47
N ASP A 198 -18.68 5.58 8.25
CA ASP A 198 -19.99 5.76 7.62
C ASP A 198 -19.95 5.63 6.08
N GLY A 199 -18.74 5.46 5.50
CA GLY A 199 -18.54 5.31 4.07
C GLY A 199 -18.74 6.56 3.23
N LYS A 200 -18.91 7.73 3.86
CA LYS A 200 -19.18 8.97 3.13
C LYS A 200 -17.93 9.62 2.55
N TYR A 201 -16.79 9.46 3.23
CA TYR A 201 -15.60 10.21 2.94
C TYR A 201 -14.37 9.32 2.79
N LEU A 202 -13.56 9.65 1.79
CA LEU A 202 -12.18 9.18 1.64
C LEU A 202 -11.24 10.33 2.00
N TYR A 203 -10.39 10.11 3.00
CA TYR A 203 -9.28 11.01 3.34
C TYR A 203 -7.98 10.46 2.75
N PHE A 204 -7.11 11.34 2.27
CA PHE A 204 -5.81 10.95 1.72
C PHE A 204 -4.83 12.11 1.74
N SER A 205 -3.54 11.79 1.65
CA SER A 205 -2.47 12.78 1.51
C SER A 205 -2.29 13.17 0.05
N GLU A 206 -2.17 14.46 -0.25
CA GLU A 206 -1.88 14.99 -1.60
C GLU A 206 -0.59 15.82 -1.54
N ASP A 207 0.36 15.52 -2.42
CA ASP A 207 1.56 16.34 -2.64
C ASP A 207 1.16 17.64 -3.34
N MET A 208 1.56 18.76 -2.78
CA MET A 208 1.25 20.11 -3.28
C MET A 208 2.17 20.58 -4.41
N TYR A 209 2.93 19.67 -4.99
CA TYR A 209 3.87 20.01 -6.05
C TYR A 209 3.16 20.64 -7.28
N PRO A 210 3.58 21.83 -7.71
CA PRO A 210 2.86 22.57 -8.76
C PRO A 210 3.07 22.01 -10.17
N GLY A 211 3.99 21.05 -10.36
CA GLY A 211 4.40 20.54 -11.66
C GLY A 211 5.63 21.23 -12.24
N GLY A 212 6.01 20.82 -13.46
CA GLY A 212 7.19 21.33 -14.16
C GLY A 212 8.38 20.38 -14.04
N TYR A 213 9.37 20.69 -13.25
CA TYR A 213 10.52 19.82 -12.99
C TYR A 213 10.48 19.24 -11.58
N PHE A 214 11.06 18.08 -11.38
CA PHE A 214 11.07 17.41 -10.08
C PHE A 214 11.97 18.17 -9.07
N GLN A 215 11.42 18.43 -7.87
CA GLN A 215 12.17 19.06 -6.78
C GLN A 215 12.71 17.97 -5.83
N TYR A 216 14.04 17.89 -5.73
CA TYR A 216 14.73 16.95 -4.83
C TYR A 216 14.84 17.46 -3.39
N ASN A 217 14.73 18.77 -3.20
CA ASN A 217 14.93 19.46 -1.93
C ASN A 217 13.66 20.18 -1.48
N LYS A 218 12.61 19.42 -1.23
CA LYS A 218 11.38 19.98 -0.68
C LYS A 218 11.63 20.59 0.70
N ASP A 219 11.15 21.80 0.89
CA ASP A 219 11.25 22.49 2.17
C ASP A 219 10.03 22.15 3.04
N PRO A 220 10.23 21.48 4.19
CA PRO A 220 9.13 21.12 5.08
C PRO A 220 8.50 22.33 5.79
N HIS A 221 9.15 23.49 5.81
CA HIS A 221 8.54 24.73 6.31
C HIS A 221 7.52 25.30 5.32
N ASN A 222 7.59 24.92 4.07
CA ASN A 222 6.51 25.09 3.10
C ASN A 222 5.54 23.90 3.17
N GLU A 223 4.34 24.08 2.65
CA GLU A 223 3.35 23.03 2.57
C GLU A 223 3.75 22.00 1.51
N ILE A 224 4.29 20.84 1.94
CA ILE A 224 4.65 19.74 1.02
C ILE A 224 3.44 18.85 0.76
N TYR A 225 2.74 18.45 1.82
CA TYR A 225 1.55 17.62 1.76
C TYR A 225 0.37 18.28 2.44
N VAL A 226 -0.83 18.02 1.92
CA VAL A 226 -2.10 18.36 2.55
C VAL A 226 -2.97 17.11 2.67
N ILE A 227 -3.90 17.12 3.62
CA ILE A 227 -4.93 16.11 3.68
C ILE A 227 -6.14 16.59 2.92
N LYS A 228 -6.55 15.79 1.92
CA LYS A 228 -7.77 15.96 1.15
C LYS A 228 -8.87 15.05 1.68
N ARG A 229 -10.11 15.49 1.47
CA ARG A 229 -11.32 14.71 1.68
C ARG A 229 -12.11 14.65 0.38
N TYR A 230 -12.41 13.45 -0.07
CA TYR A 230 -13.30 13.19 -1.20
C TYR A 230 -14.63 12.68 -0.67
N GLU A 231 -15.74 13.30 -1.08
CA GLU A 231 -17.09 12.89 -0.72
C GLU A 231 -17.65 11.97 -1.81
N PHE A 232 -18.01 10.73 -1.45
CA PHE A 232 -18.45 9.73 -2.43
C PHE A 232 -19.76 10.08 -3.13
N GLU A 233 -20.70 10.75 -2.44
CA GLU A 233 -22.00 11.08 -2.99
C GLU A 233 -21.92 12.17 -4.08
N THR A 234 -21.12 13.19 -3.87
CA THR A 234 -21.05 14.37 -4.74
C THR A 234 -19.81 14.42 -5.62
N GLY A 235 -18.79 13.64 -5.30
CA GLY A 235 -17.46 13.75 -5.92
C GLY A 235 -16.68 15.00 -5.50
N LYS A 236 -17.16 15.75 -4.49
CA LYS A 236 -16.52 16.98 -4.02
C LYS A 236 -15.18 16.66 -3.36
N LEU A 237 -14.20 17.47 -3.69
CA LEU A 237 -12.85 17.38 -3.12
C LEU A 237 -12.53 18.65 -2.32
N GLU A 238 -12.14 18.47 -1.05
CA GLU A 238 -11.81 19.55 -0.13
C GLU A 238 -10.44 19.34 0.50
N THR A 239 -9.75 20.44 0.84
CA THR A 239 -8.58 20.41 1.73
C THR A 239 -9.07 20.50 3.18
N ILE A 240 -8.66 19.55 4.01
CA ILE A 240 -9.02 19.51 5.43
C ILE A 240 -7.97 20.19 6.26
N THR A 241 -6.69 19.84 6.06
CA THR A 241 -5.58 20.45 6.79
C THR A 241 -4.30 20.38 5.97
N GLY A 242 -3.34 21.24 6.32
CA GLY A 242 -2.04 21.39 5.64
C GLY A 242 -1.20 22.48 6.31
N GLY A 243 -0.65 23.39 5.51
CA GLY A 243 0.18 24.52 5.95
C GLY A 243 1.62 24.13 6.30
N PRO A 244 2.37 25.00 6.96
CA PRO A 244 3.76 24.76 7.34
C PRO A 244 3.94 23.45 8.09
N GLY A 245 4.91 22.63 7.64
CA GLY A 245 5.15 21.29 8.19
C GLY A 245 4.34 20.18 7.51
N GLY A 246 3.43 20.54 6.60
CA GLY A 246 2.59 19.61 5.86
C GLY A 246 1.58 18.86 6.72
N ALA A 247 0.77 18.01 6.10
CA ALA A 247 -0.13 17.08 6.78
C ALA A 247 -0.24 15.80 5.95
N ALA A 248 0.02 14.64 6.57
CA ALA A 248 0.06 13.36 5.88
C ALA A 248 -0.43 12.21 6.78
N ARG A 249 -0.71 11.06 6.19
CA ARG A 249 -1.16 9.84 6.87
C ARG A 249 -2.42 10.04 7.71
N PRO A 250 -3.55 10.41 7.08
CA PRO A 250 -4.81 10.62 7.79
C PRO A 250 -5.37 9.31 8.35
N GLN A 251 -5.87 9.35 9.58
CA GLN A 251 -6.60 8.24 10.23
C GLN A 251 -7.80 8.81 10.97
N VAL A 252 -9.00 8.55 10.48
CA VAL A 252 -10.24 9.01 11.10
C VAL A 252 -10.54 8.17 12.34
N SER A 253 -10.94 8.81 13.44
CA SER A 253 -11.37 8.11 14.65
C SER A 253 -12.61 7.24 14.37
N PRO A 254 -12.81 6.15 15.12
CA PRO A 254 -13.97 5.27 14.94
C PRO A 254 -15.33 5.96 15.01
N ASP A 255 -15.46 7.03 15.78
CA ASP A 255 -16.69 7.85 15.90
C ASP A 255 -16.82 8.93 14.80
N GLY A 256 -15.80 9.06 13.92
CA GLY A 256 -15.81 10.01 12.81
C GLY A 256 -15.62 11.48 13.21
N LYS A 257 -15.23 11.78 14.47
CA LYS A 257 -15.13 13.15 14.97
C LYS A 257 -13.73 13.75 14.86
N LYS A 258 -12.71 12.92 14.85
CA LYS A 258 -11.32 13.36 14.85
C LYS A 258 -10.55 12.73 13.71
N LEU A 259 -9.56 13.46 13.24
CA LEU A 259 -8.57 12.99 12.28
C LEU A 259 -7.20 13.02 12.94
N ALA A 260 -6.55 11.86 13.09
CA ALA A 260 -5.14 11.81 13.46
C ALA A 260 -4.29 11.88 12.21
N PHE A 261 -3.16 12.59 12.27
CA PHE A 261 -2.27 12.75 11.14
C PHE A 261 -0.85 13.09 11.57
N ILE A 262 0.10 13.03 10.63
CA ILE A 262 1.49 13.35 10.84
C ILE A 262 1.78 14.75 10.31
N LYS A 263 2.47 15.57 11.14
CA LYS A 263 2.92 16.92 10.80
C LYS A 263 4.37 17.11 11.23
N ARG A 264 5.14 17.91 10.52
CA ARG A 264 6.50 18.25 10.91
C ARG A 264 6.53 19.62 11.58
N ILE A 265 7.09 19.69 12.77
CA ILE A 265 7.30 20.94 13.52
C ILE A 265 8.80 21.12 13.72
N GLY A 266 9.39 22.09 13.02
CA GLY A 266 10.85 22.22 12.95
C GLY A 266 11.49 20.95 12.38
N THR A 267 12.27 20.23 13.18
CA THR A 267 12.91 18.95 12.79
C THR A 267 12.18 17.72 13.32
N SER A 268 11.13 17.90 14.11
CA SER A 268 10.39 16.80 14.75
C SER A 268 9.18 16.38 13.92
N THR A 269 8.98 15.07 13.80
CA THR A 269 7.74 14.48 13.29
C THR A 269 6.78 14.32 14.46
N VAL A 270 5.57 14.83 14.32
CA VAL A 270 4.60 14.98 15.41
C VAL A 270 3.29 14.36 15.00
N LEU A 271 2.69 13.56 15.89
CA LEU A 271 1.31 13.12 15.79
C LEU A 271 0.38 14.25 16.21
N TYR A 272 -0.50 14.66 15.31
CA TYR A 272 -1.52 15.69 15.52
C TYR A 272 -2.93 15.10 15.48
N LEU A 273 -3.82 15.80 16.12
CA LEU A 273 -5.27 15.63 15.95
C LEU A 273 -5.88 16.89 15.33
N HIS A 274 -6.90 16.66 14.51
CA HIS A 274 -7.79 17.67 13.95
C HIS A 274 -9.22 17.30 14.34
N ASP A 275 -9.96 18.21 14.95
CA ASP A 275 -11.39 18.07 15.20
C ASP A 275 -12.16 18.38 13.92
N LEU A 276 -12.88 17.40 13.39
CA LEU A 276 -13.57 17.51 12.10
C LEU A 276 -14.80 18.42 12.11
N GLU A 277 -15.30 18.79 13.31
CA GLU A 277 -16.43 19.72 13.48
C GLU A 277 -15.94 21.17 13.65
N THR A 278 -14.96 21.38 14.53
CA THR A 278 -14.50 22.74 14.88
C THR A 278 -13.34 23.22 14.04
N GLY A 279 -12.56 22.31 13.44
CA GLY A 279 -11.33 22.59 12.71
C GLY A 279 -10.12 22.86 13.62
N GLU A 280 -10.23 22.67 14.92
CA GLU A 280 -9.12 22.84 15.87
C GLU A 280 -8.07 21.74 15.68
N GLU A 281 -6.79 22.11 15.81
CA GLU A 281 -5.65 21.21 15.73
C GLU A 281 -4.75 21.30 16.94
N TRP A 282 -4.28 20.14 17.44
CA TRP A 282 -3.34 20.08 18.55
C TRP A 282 -2.38 18.90 18.45
N PRO A 283 -1.14 19.05 18.97
CA PRO A 283 -0.18 17.95 19.03
C PRO A 283 -0.55 16.94 20.12
N VAL A 284 -0.25 15.68 19.85
CA VAL A 284 -0.43 14.56 20.80
C VAL A 284 0.92 13.97 21.22
N PHE A 285 1.86 13.83 20.27
CA PHE A 285 3.15 13.22 20.54
C PHE A 285 4.21 13.73 19.56
N ASP A 286 5.38 14.16 20.06
CA ASP A 286 6.40 14.89 19.32
C ASP A 286 7.73 14.13 19.15
N LYS A 287 7.75 12.81 19.46
CA LYS A 287 8.95 11.98 19.41
C LYS A 287 8.81 10.81 18.43
N LEU A 288 8.05 10.99 17.36
CA LEU A 288 8.00 10.03 16.26
C LEU A 288 9.32 9.99 15.49
N ASP A 289 9.61 8.86 14.86
CA ASP A 289 10.70 8.77 13.89
C ASP A 289 10.47 9.74 12.73
N LYS A 290 11.54 10.09 12.04
CA LYS A 290 11.51 11.07 10.97
C LYS A 290 10.61 10.61 9.83
N ASP A 291 9.65 11.45 9.44
CA ASP A 291 8.79 11.23 8.28
C ASP A 291 9.55 11.40 6.95
N GLN A 292 8.94 10.93 5.87
CA GLN A 292 9.50 10.97 4.52
C GLN A 292 8.91 12.07 3.64
N GLN A 293 8.37 13.15 4.19
CA GLN A 293 7.80 14.23 3.38
C GLN A 293 8.80 14.83 2.37
N THR A 294 10.10 14.84 2.71
CA THR A 294 11.17 15.37 1.87
C THR A 294 11.82 14.32 0.97
N ALA A 295 11.33 13.07 1.01
CA ALA A 295 11.83 11.96 0.20
C ALA A 295 10.76 11.48 -0.78
N TRP A 296 11.09 10.45 -1.54
CA TRP A 296 10.13 9.76 -2.39
C TRP A 296 9.40 8.69 -1.59
N ALA A 297 8.22 9.07 -1.09
CA ALA A 297 7.43 8.24 -0.18
C ALA A 297 6.48 7.31 -0.96
N LEU A 298 7.01 6.36 -1.75
CA LEU A 298 6.20 5.46 -2.58
C LEU A 298 5.12 4.72 -1.79
N PHE A 299 5.46 4.26 -0.59
CA PHE A 299 4.56 3.50 0.28
C PHE A 299 3.97 4.34 1.43
N GLY A 300 4.09 5.67 1.33
CA GLY A 300 3.56 6.61 2.30
C GLY A 300 4.63 7.41 3.03
N VAL A 301 4.22 8.55 3.57
CA VAL A 301 5.07 9.52 4.27
C VAL A 301 5.49 9.02 5.65
N TYR A 302 4.64 8.22 6.28
CA TYR A 302 4.86 7.56 7.57
C TYR A 302 4.20 6.18 7.57
N PRO A 303 4.68 5.19 8.35
CA PRO A 303 4.02 3.91 8.48
C PRO A 303 2.58 4.06 8.93
N ASN A 304 1.71 3.16 8.47
CA ASN A 304 0.33 3.17 8.88
C ASN A 304 0.21 2.90 10.38
N PHE A 305 -0.67 3.64 11.02
CA PHE A 305 -1.11 3.48 12.40
C PHE A 305 -2.65 3.44 12.45
N ASN A 306 -3.23 3.05 13.56
CA ASN A 306 -4.69 3.05 13.67
C ASN A 306 -5.17 3.36 15.09
N TRP A 307 -6.42 3.83 15.14
CA TRP A 307 -7.15 4.02 16.38
C TRP A 307 -7.59 2.69 17.00
N MET A 308 -7.62 2.63 18.30
CA MET A 308 -8.38 1.62 19.03
C MET A 308 -9.88 1.94 18.97
N PRO A 309 -10.77 0.93 19.09
CA PRO A 309 -12.22 1.14 19.05
C PRO A 309 -12.78 2.10 20.13
N ASN A 310 -11.99 2.41 21.16
CA ASN A 310 -12.38 3.31 22.25
C ASN A 310 -12.34 4.80 21.89
N ASN A 311 -11.91 5.19 20.68
CA ASN A 311 -11.77 6.59 20.23
C ASN A 311 -10.75 7.44 21.02
N GLU A 312 -9.90 6.81 21.84
CA GLU A 312 -8.95 7.51 22.70
C GLU A 312 -7.52 7.08 22.49
N ASP A 313 -7.31 5.80 22.21
CA ASP A 313 -5.98 5.24 22.03
C ASP A 313 -5.64 5.08 20.56
N ILE A 314 -4.38 5.38 20.20
CA ILE A 314 -3.79 5.14 18.89
C ILE A 314 -2.64 4.15 19.05
N VAL A 315 -2.64 3.09 18.23
CA VAL A 315 -1.51 2.16 18.11
C VAL A 315 -0.65 2.60 16.93
N ILE A 316 0.63 2.83 17.20
CA ILE A 316 1.57 3.42 16.24
C ILE A 316 2.98 2.87 16.45
N TRP A 317 3.73 2.72 15.35
CA TRP A 317 5.14 2.37 15.38
C TRP A 317 6.00 3.65 15.54
N PHE A 318 6.95 3.62 16.45
CA PHE A 318 8.10 4.53 16.54
C PHE A 318 9.19 3.95 17.43
N GLY A 319 10.43 4.42 17.26
CA GLY A 319 11.58 3.98 18.06
C GLY A 319 11.86 2.48 17.97
N GLY A 320 11.57 1.87 16.83
CA GLY A 320 11.71 0.43 16.63
C GLY A 320 10.63 -0.42 17.30
N LYS A 321 9.64 0.17 17.94
CA LYS A 321 8.63 -0.50 18.79
C LYS A 321 7.22 -0.18 18.33
N ILE A 322 6.27 -1.04 18.72
CA ILE A 322 4.84 -0.77 18.63
C ILE A 322 4.38 -0.16 19.97
N ASN A 323 3.74 0.98 19.90
CA ASN A 323 3.34 1.73 21.07
C ASN A 323 1.85 2.09 21.01
N LYS A 324 1.26 2.31 22.16
CA LYS A 324 -0.09 2.82 22.33
C LYS A 324 -0.03 4.20 22.97
N ILE A 325 -0.64 5.19 22.32
CA ILE A 325 -0.71 6.57 22.79
C ILE A 325 -2.16 6.89 23.14
N ASN A 326 -2.44 7.29 24.38
CA ASN A 326 -3.75 7.81 24.74
C ASN A 326 -3.85 9.30 24.40
N THR A 327 -4.77 9.68 23.55
CA THR A 327 -4.90 11.05 23.01
C THR A 327 -5.42 12.09 23.99
N LYS A 328 -6.00 11.66 25.13
CA LYS A 328 -6.50 12.55 26.17
C LYS A 328 -5.46 12.77 27.28
N THR A 329 -4.88 11.68 27.75
CA THR A 329 -3.92 11.75 28.87
C THR A 329 -2.47 11.94 28.40
N LEU A 330 -2.22 11.77 27.11
CA LEU A 330 -0.91 11.80 26.46
C LEU A 330 0.05 10.71 26.96
N ASN A 331 -0.48 9.70 27.67
CA ASN A 331 0.30 8.56 28.14
C ASN A 331 0.71 7.67 26.98
N VAL A 332 1.96 7.22 27.02
CA VAL A 332 2.53 6.30 26.05
C VAL A 332 2.83 4.97 26.75
N ALA A 333 2.36 3.87 26.20
CA ALA A 333 2.63 2.53 26.66
C ALA A 333 3.24 1.68 25.54
N ASN A 334 4.36 1.03 25.79
CA ASN A 334 4.93 0.06 24.86
C ASN A 334 4.07 -1.20 24.80
N ILE A 335 3.82 -1.72 23.62
CA ILE A 335 3.22 -3.03 23.36
C ILE A 335 4.38 -3.99 23.04
N PRO A 336 4.84 -4.81 24.00
CA PRO A 336 6.01 -5.64 23.79
C PRO A 336 5.72 -6.75 22.78
N PHE A 337 6.64 -6.98 21.85
CA PHE A 337 6.52 -8.08 20.90
C PHE A 337 7.83 -8.80 20.68
N THR A 338 7.75 -10.04 20.22
CA THR A 338 8.86 -10.79 19.65
C THR A 338 8.43 -11.44 18.35
N VAL A 339 9.34 -11.45 17.38
CA VAL A 339 9.16 -12.09 16.08
C VAL A 339 10.31 -13.05 15.84
N ASP A 340 10.00 -14.29 15.49
CA ASP A 340 10.97 -15.20 14.89
C ASP A 340 10.98 -14.96 13.38
N VAL A 341 12.08 -14.42 12.87
CA VAL A 341 12.28 -14.11 11.46
C VAL A 341 12.98 -15.26 10.77
N ALA A 342 12.49 -15.64 9.58
CA ALA A 342 13.18 -16.54 8.67
C ALA A 342 13.11 -15.90 7.27
N ILE A 343 14.21 -15.30 6.82
CA ILE A 343 14.28 -14.58 5.56
C ILE A 343 15.30 -15.19 4.62
N ASP A 344 14.92 -15.38 3.35
CA ASP A 344 15.83 -15.88 2.32
C ASP A 344 16.65 -14.72 1.74
N VAL A 345 17.95 -14.83 1.87
CA VAL A 345 18.92 -13.85 1.38
C VAL A 345 19.71 -14.45 0.25
N ALA A 346 19.75 -13.77 -0.90
CA ALA A 346 20.54 -14.20 -2.03
C ALA A 346 22.05 -14.11 -1.72
N ASP A 347 22.81 -15.07 -2.21
CA ASP A 347 24.28 -15.01 -2.16
C ASP A 347 24.79 -13.80 -2.95
N ARG A 348 25.87 -13.20 -2.46
CA ARG A 348 26.50 -12.07 -3.15
C ARG A 348 27.03 -12.52 -4.51
N VAL A 349 26.76 -11.73 -5.53
CA VAL A 349 27.42 -11.84 -6.83
C VAL A 349 28.83 -11.28 -6.69
N HIS A 350 29.83 -12.07 -7.05
CA HIS A 350 31.27 -11.70 -7.01
C HIS A 350 31.76 -11.34 -8.41
#